data_8d3534a5eaa0177aeefee048c9f62cf1
#
_entry.id   8d3534a5eaa0177aeefee048c9f62cf1
#
_cell.length_a   1.000
_cell.length_b   1.000
_cell.length_c   1.000
_cell.angle_alpha   90.00
_cell.angle_beta   90.00
_cell.angle_gamma   90.00
#
_symmetry.space_group_name_H-M   'P 1'
#
loop_
_entity.id
_entity.type
_entity.pdbx_description
1 polymer ?
#
loop_
_entity_poly.entity_id
_entity_poly.type
_entity_poly.pdbx_seq_one_letter_code
_entity_poly.pdbx_strand_id
1 'polypeptide(L)'
;MNTQTTIAGVTFKNPVMTASGTFGSGMEYEEFVDLNRLGAVVTKGVANVPWPGNPTPRVAEVYGGMLNAIGLQNPGIDVFMERDIPFLKKYDTKIIVNVCGKTVEDYVDVVERLGDEPAVSMLEINVSCPNVKEGAIAFGQKADALYNITSELKNHAKQPIIMKLSPNVTDITEMAKAAEAEGADALSLINTITGMKIDIHRRKFAIANKTGGMSGPAIKPIAVRMVYHPHYRYGRYCHGGGCHRIYPGRCQRCQRRSHEFCGSLYYRESSGGHRGLHAYLPCGESDRSDRCSAVRYREQNTV
;
A
#
# COMPACT_ATOMS: atom_id res chain seq x y z
N MET A 1 14.55 -22.28 3.22
CA MET A 1 14.90 -20.87 3.53
C MET A 1 13.76 -20.30 4.36
N ASN A 2 14.03 -19.75 5.54
CA ASN A 2 12.97 -19.14 6.36
C ASN A 2 12.66 -17.73 5.82
N THR A 3 11.45 -17.52 5.30
CA THR A 3 10.99 -16.23 4.76
C THR A 3 10.10 -15.45 5.74
N GLN A 4 9.91 -16.00 6.93
CA GLN A 4 9.09 -15.39 7.97
C GLN A 4 9.57 -13.99 8.35
N THR A 5 8.65 -13.07 8.57
CA THR A 5 8.94 -11.71 9.00
C THR A 5 7.93 -11.26 10.06
N THR A 6 8.37 -10.41 10.99
CA THR A 6 7.50 -9.87 12.04
C THR A 6 7.42 -8.35 11.90
N ILE A 7 6.20 -7.81 11.97
CA ILE A 7 5.91 -6.39 11.85
C ILE A 7 4.99 -6.02 13.01
N ALA A 8 5.39 -5.05 13.81
CA ALA A 8 4.58 -4.59 14.95
C ALA A 8 4.00 -5.73 15.81
N GLY A 9 4.80 -6.76 16.08
CA GLY A 9 4.39 -7.94 16.85
C GLY A 9 3.60 -9.00 16.06
N VAL A 10 3.14 -8.72 14.85
CA VAL A 10 2.42 -9.67 13.99
C VAL A 10 3.41 -10.44 13.12
N THR A 11 3.36 -11.76 13.17
CA THR A 11 4.24 -12.63 12.38
C THR A 11 3.57 -13.08 11.10
N PHE A 12 4.27 -12.87 9.99
CA PHE A 12 3.88 -13.24 8.62
C PHE A 12 4.77 -14.37 8.12
N LYS A 13 4.21 -15.36 7.42
CA LYS A 13 4.96 -16.49 6.87
C LYS A 13 6.00 -16.08 5.80
N ASN A 14 5.75 -14.96 5.13
CA ASN A 14 6.67 -14.32 4.19
C ASN A 14 6.32 -12.81 4.05
N PRO A 15 7.19 -11.98 3.46
CA PRO A 15 6.96 -10.54 3.33
C PRO A 15 6.08 -10.15 2.13
N VAL A 16 5.53 -11.10 1.38
CA VAL A 16 4.71 -10.81 0.19
C VAL A 16 3.29 -10.51 0.62
N MET A 17 2.82 -9.33 0.26
CA MET A 17 1.49 -8.84 0.59
C MET A 17 0.86 -8.17 -0.63
N THR A 18 -0.46 -8.18 -0.73
CA THR A 18 -1.17 -7.41 -1.75
C THR A 18 -1.17 -5.92 -1.40
N ALA A 19 -1.52 -5.08 -2.37
CA ALA A 19 -1.73 -3.66 -2.13
C ALA A 19 -3.21 -3.32 -2.25
N SER A 20 -3.73 -2.51 -1.32
CA SER A 20 -5.13 -2.09 -1.36
C SER A 20 -5.45 -1.35 -2.66
N GLY A 21 -6.68 -1.52 -3.14
CA GLY A 21 -7.16 -0.87 -4.35
C GLY A 21 -6.86 -1.60 -5.66
N THR A 22 -5.94 -2.57 -5.67
CA THR A 22 -5.60 -3.35 -6.87
C THR A 22 -5.99 -4.82 -6.78
N PHE A 23 -6.34 -5.30 -5.60
CA PHE A 23 -6.60 -6.70 -5.33
C PHE A 23 -7.99 -6.97 -4.74
N GLY A 24 -8.79 -5.94 -4.49
CA GLY A 24 -10.06 -6.07 -3.78
C GLY A 24 -9.86 -6.71 -2.41
N SER A 25 -10.72 -7.65 -2.05
CA SER A 25 -10.54 -8.56 -0.92
C SER A 25 -10.04 -9.94 -1.36
N GLY A 26 -9.63 -10.08 -2.64
CA GLY A 26 -9.05 -11.29 -3.20
C GLY A 26 -10.01 -12.20 -3.95
N MET A 27 -11.32 -11.99 -3.86
CA MET A 27 -12.34 -12.85 -4.51
C MET A 27 -12.15 -12.94 -6.02
N GLU A 28 -11.86 -11.79 -6.66
CA GLU A 28 -11.67 -11.73 -8.11
C GLU A 28 -10.34 -12.33 -8.58
N TYR A 29 -9.46 -12.67 -7.62
CA TYR A 29 -8.11 -13.16 -7.91
C TYR A 29 -7.86 -14.60 -7.44
N GLU A 30 -8.80 -15.24 -6.73
CA GLU A 30 -8.60 -16.58 -6.18
C GLU A 30 -8.33 -17.65 -7.27
N GLU A 31 -8.89 -17.46 -8.48
CA GLU A 31 -8.64 -18.35 -9.62
C GLU A 31 -7.22 -18.19 -10.21
N PHE A 32 -6.57 -17.04 -9.96
CA PHE A 32 -5.26 -16.71 -10.54
C PHE A 32 -4.13 -16.78 -9.55
N VAL A 33 -4.43 -16.60 -8.27
CA VAL A 33 -3.44 -16.51 -7.19
C VAL A 33 -3.88 -17.35 -6.01
N ASP A 34 -3.05 -18.30 -5.61
CA ASP A 34 -3.26 -19.01 -4.36
C ASP A 34 -2.98 -18.09 -3.16
N LEU A 35 -4.06 -17.63 -2.52
CA LEU A 35 -4.00 -16.71 -1.37
C LEU A 35 -3.24 -17.32 -0.18
N ASN A 36 -3.19 -18.66 -0.07
CA ASN A 36 -2.40 -19.33 0.97
C ASN A 36 -0.89 -19.08 0.83
N ARG A 37 -0.40 -18.65 -0.32
CA ARG A 37 1.01 -18.31 -0.53
C ARG A 37 1.38 -16.90 -0.09
N LEU A 38 0.41 -16.05 0.17
CA LEU A 38 0.62 -14.67 0.58
C LEU A 38 0.89 -14.56 2.09
N GLY A 39 1.81 -13.69 2.47
CA GLY A 39 2.03 -13.31 3.87
C GLY A 39 0.82 -12.56 4.44
N ALA A 40 0.23 -11.67 3.63
CA ALA A 40 -1.03 -11.01 3.96
C ALA A 40 -1.81 -10.58 2.70
N VAL A 41 -3.13 -10.47 2.86
CA VAL A 41 -4.01 -9.72 1.97
C VAL A 41 -4.28 -8.37 2.61
N VAL A 42 -3.86 -7.29 1.91
CA VAL A 42 -4.29 -5.91 2.24
C VAL A 42 -5.54 -5.63 1.42
N THR A 43 -6.67 -5.45 2.11
CA THR A 43 -7.99 -5.38 1.46
C THR A 43 -8.22 -4.06 0.73
N LYS A 44 -9.29 -4.01 -0.05
CA LYS A 44 -9.88 -2.74 -0.53
C LYS A 44 -10.18 -1.83 0.65
N GLY A 45 -10.10 -0.51 0.44
CA GLY A 45 -10.50 0.45 1.46
C GLY A 45 -11.94 0.21 1.92
N VAL A 46 -12.13 0.11 3.23
CA VAL A 46 -13.41 -0.10 3.91
C VAL A 46 -13.82 1.20 4.58
N ALA A 47 -15.01 1.70 4.28
CA ALA A 47 -15.60 2.87 4.92
C ALA A 47 -16.76 2.45 5.84
N ASN A 48 -17.20 3.36 6.71
CA ASN A 48 -18.33 3.15 7.61
C ASN A 48 -19.65 2.90 6.87
N VAL A 49 -19.81 3.48 5.68
CA VAL A 49 -20.97 3.32 4.79
C VAL A 49 -20.53 3.01 3.36
N PRO A 50 -21.42 2.47 2.50
CA PRO A 50 -21.12 2.24 1.10
C PRO A 50 -20.79 3.53 0.33
N TRP A 51 -19.72 3.49 -0.49
CA TRP A 51 -19.35 4.58 -1.38
C TRP A 51 -19.44 4.15 -2.84
N PRO A 52 -20.17 4.89 -3.69
CA PRO A 52 -20.35 4.54 -5.11
C PRO A 52 -19.09 4.81 -5.95
N GLY A 53 -18.14 5.59 -5.42
CA GLY A 53 -16.98 6.06 -6.17
C GLY A 53 -17.30 7.21 -7.14
N ASN A 54 -16.33 7.54 -7.97
CA ASN A 54 -16.44 8.63 -8.95
C ASN A 54 -17.14 8.19 -10.24
N PRO A 55 -17.71 9.12 -11.04
CA PRO A 55 -18.24 8.84 -12.37
C PRO A 55 -17.19 8.29 -13.34
N THR A 56 -17.65 7.50 -14.30
CA THR A 56 -16.83 7.00 -15.43
C THR A 56 -16.71 8.03 -16.56
N PRO A 57 -15.65 7.94 -17.41
CA PRO A 57 -14.48 7.06 -17.33
C PRO A 57 -13.54 7.46 -16.17
N ARG A 58 -13.07 6.49 -15.42
CA ARG A 58 -12.26 6.73 -14.21
C ARG A 58 -10.92 5.98 -14.18
N VAL A 59 -10.57 5.37 -15.31
CA VAL A 59 -9.28 4.72 -15.55
C VAL A 59 -8.78 5.11 -16.93
N ALA A 60 -7.49 5.38 -17.07
CA ALA A 60 -6.85 5.64 -18.35
C ALA A 60 -5.41 5.15 -18.34
N GLU A 61 -5.00 4.46 -19.40
CA GLU A 61 -3.60 4.09 -19.59
C GLU A 61 -2.74 5.33 -19.85
N VAL A 62 -1.52 5.29 -19.35
CA VAL A 62 -0.46 6.27 -19.61
C VAL A 62 0.83 5.54 -19.88
N TYR A 63 1.83 6.22 -20.43
CA TYR A 63 3.12 5.60 -20.68
C TYR A 63 3.74 5.11 -19.36
N GLY A 64 4.00 3.80 -19.29
CA GLY A 64 4.57 3.14 -18.12
C GLY A 64 3.64 3.00 -16.92
N GLY A 65 2.31 3.12 -17.10
CA GLY A 65 1.37 2.96 -16.00
C GLY A 65 -0.07 3.26 -16.35
N MET A 66 -0.85 3.59 -15.32
CA MET A 66 -2.24 4.00 -15.49
C MET A 66 -2.60 5.12 -14.52
N LEU A 67 -3.57 5.94 -14.93
CA LEU A 67 -4.30 6.86 -14.06
C LEU A 67 -5.60 6.21 -13.59
N ASN A 68 -5.91 6.36 -12.31
CA ASN A 68 -7.21 5.99 -11.77
C ASN A 68 -7.79 7.11 -10.90
N ALA A 69 -9.10 7.24 -10.96
CA ALA A 69 -9.90 8.08 -10.07
C ALA A 69 -11.12 7.28 -9.62
N ILE A 70 -10.91 6.10 -9.07
CA ILE A 70 -12.00 5.20 -8.63
C ILE A 70 -12.86 5.86 -7.55
N GLY A 71 -12.28 6.70 -6.68
CA GLY A 71 -13.01 7.39 -5.62
C GLY A 71 -13.38 6.47 -4.47
N LEU A 72 -12.49 5.54 -4.12
CA LEU A 72 -12.67 4.59 -3.01
C LEU A 72 -13.99 3.82 -3.03
N GLN A 73 -14.53 3.49 -4.21
CA GLN A 73 -15.73 2.63 -4.29
C GLN A 73 -15.56 1.40 -3.40
N ASN A 74 -16.49 1.22 -2.46
CA ASN A 74 -16.50 0.09 -1.53
C ASN A 74 -17.91 -0.17 -1.00
N PRO A 75 -18.20 -1.38 -0.52
CA PRO A 75 -19.54 -1.76 -0.07
C PRO A 75 -19.88 -1.32 1.36
N GLY A 76 -18.92 -0.70 2.09
CA GLY A 76 -19.05 -0.38 3.51
C GLY A 76 -18.69 -1.54 4.43
N ILE A 77 -18.57 -1.21 5.73
CA ILE A 77 -18.11 -2.15 6.75
C ILE A 77 -19.08 -3.32 6.97
N ASP A 78 -20.40 -3.11 6.84
CA ASP A 78 -21.38 -4.19 7.06
C ASP A 78 -21.16 -5.33 6.07
N VAL A 79 -21.16 -5.03 4.78
CA VAL A 79 -20.93 -6.03 3.73
C VAL A 79 -19.51 -6.62 3.82
N PHE A 80 -18.53 -5.83 4.22
CA PHE A 80 -17.16 -6.32 4.43
C PHE A 80 -17.12 -7.39 5.52
N MET A 81 -17.79 -7.16 6.65
CA MET A 81 -17.84 -8.11 7.76
C MET A 81 -18.64 -9.38 7.39
N GLU A 82 -19.73 -9.24 6.65
CA GLU A 82 -20.61 -10.35 6.30
C GLU A 82 -20.09 -11.20 5.13
N ARG A 83 -19.36 -10.59 4.19
CA ARG A 83 -18.92 -11.24 2.94
C ARG A 83 -17.43 -11.47 2.89
N ASP A 84 -16.64 -10.40 3.07
CA ASP A 84 -15.19 -10.40 2.76
C ASP A 84 -14.39 -11.10 3.88
N ILE A 85 -14.72 -10.87 5.13
CA ILE A 85 -14.07 -11.55 6.27
C ILE A 85 -14.30 -13.06 6.23
N PRO A 86 -15.53 -13.59 6.07
CA PRO A 86 -15.75 -15.03 5.94
C PRO A 86 -15.05 -15.66 4.74
N PHE A 87 -14.92 -14.92 3.63
CA PHE A 87 -14.15 -15.37 2.48
C PHE A 87 -12.66 -15.51 2.84
N LEU A 88 -12.05 -14.46 3.39
CA LEU A 88 -10.63 -14.43 3.72
C LEU A 88 -10.25 -15.45 4.81
N LYS A 89 -11.16 -15.76 5.74
CA LYS A 89 -10.95 -16.79 6.78
C LYS A 89 -10.74 -18.20 6.23
N LYS A 90 -11.06 -18.46 4.96
CA LYS A 90 -10.82 -19.76 4.31
C LYS A 90 -9.33 -20.02 4.01
N TYR A 91 -8.49 -18.99 4.05
CA TYR A 91 -7.10 -19.03 3.61
C TYR A 91 -6.13 -18.84 4.77
N ASP A 92 -5.01 -19.54 4.69
CA ASP A 92 -3.86 -19.34 5.61
C ASP A 92 -3.07 -18.08 5.17
N THR A 93 -3.64 -16.91 5.40
CA THR A 93 -3.00 -15.61 5.15
C THR A 93 -3.41 -14.62 6.23
N LYS A 94 -2.58 -13.62 6.51
CA LYS A 94 -2.97 -12.55 7.42
C LYS A 94 -3.88 -11.55 6.72
N ILE A 95 -4.83 -10.99 7.46
CA ILE A 95 -5.75 -9.97 6.94
C ILE A 95 -5.31 -8.61 7.48
N ILE A 96 -5.00 -7.69 6.58
CA ILE A 96 -4.75 -6.29 6.88
C ILE A 96 -5.89 -5.49 6.25
N VAL A 97 -6.71 -4.85 7.07
CA VAL A 97 -7.84 -4.08 6.56
C VAL A 97 -7.40 -2.65 6.25
N ASN A 98 -7.56 -2.23 4.99
CA ASN A 98 -7.37 -0.84 4.62
C ASN A 98 -8.61 -0.04 5.01
N VAL A 99 -8.46 0.89 5.95
CA VAL A 99 -9.53 1.73 6.50
C VAL A 99 -9.55 3.09 5.83
N CYS A 100 -10.71 3.57 5.43
CA CYS A 100 -10.89 4.89 4.87
C CYS A 100 -12.12 5.60 5.45
N GLY A 101 -12.07 6.92 5.51
CA GLY A 101 -13.13 7.77 6.03
C GLY A 101 -13.06 9.15 5.39
N LYS A 102 -14.10 9.96 5.57
CA LYS A 102 -14.15 11.39 5.20
C LYS A 102 -13.88 12.29 6.41
N THR A 103 -14.28 11.85 7.58
CA THR A 103 -14.05 12.51 8.87
C THR A 103 -13.31 11.58 9.80
N VAL A 104 -12.80 12.10 10.91
CA VAL A 104 -12.13 11.28 11.94
C VAL A 104 -13.10 10.26 12.52
N GLU A 105 -14.34 10.65 12.73
CA GLU A 105 -15.41 9.81 13.27
C GLU A 105 -15.71 8.62 12.34
N ASP A 106 -15.68 8.81 11.00
CA ASP A 106 -15.84 7.72 10.04
C ASP A 106 -14.75 6.65 10.21
N TYR A 107 -13.49 7.09 10.42
CA TYR A 107 -12.38 6.17 10.67
C TYR A 107 -12.54 5.45 12.02
N VAL A 108 -12.91 6.18 13.07
CA VAL A 108 -13.11 5.63 14.41
C VAL A 108 -14.19 4.55 14.38
N ASP A 109 -15.34 4.82 13.75
CA ASP A 109 -16.43 3.83 13.63
C ASP A 109 -15.94 2.52 12.99
N VAL A 110 -15.20 2.60 11.88
CA VAL A 110 -14.66 1.41 11.22
C VAL A 110 -13.62 0.70 12.11
N VAL A 111 -12.72 1.44 12.75
CA VAL A 111 -11.67 0.89 13.61
C VAL A 111 -12.27 0.16 14.81
N GLU A 112 -13.25 0.74 15.50
CA GLU A 112 -13.93 0.12 16.64
C GLU A 112 -14.68 -1.16 16.24
N ARG A 113 -15.41 -1.13 15.13
CA ARG A 113 -16.14 -2.29 14.61
C ARG A 113 -15.24 -3.44 14.18
N LEU A 114 -14.03 -3.14 13.69
CA LEU A 114 -13.02 -4.15 13.37
C LEU A 114 -12.28 -4.64 14.63
N GLY A 115 -12.34 -3.90 15.72
CA GLY A 115 -11.63 -4.20 16.97
C GLY A 115 -11.99 -5.57 17.57
N ASP A 116 -13.21 -6.05 17.36
CA ASP A 116 -13.69 -7.32 17.88
C ASP A 116 -13.57 -8.50 16.88
N GLU A 117 -13.03 -8.26 15.67
CA GLU A 117 -12.82 -9.32 14.68
C GLU A 117 -11.39 -9.91 14.78
N PRO A 118 -11.24 -11.10 15.35
CA PRO A 118 -9.93 -11.70 15.64
C PRO A 118 -9.16 -12.11 14.38
N ALA A 119 -9.82 -12.22 13.22
CA ALA A 119 -9.16 -12.54 11.96
C ALA A 119 -8.37 -11.34 11.42
N VAL A 120 -8.71 -10.10 11.82
CA VAL A 120 -8.02 -8.89 11.40
C VAL A 120 -6.73 -8.74 12.18
N SER A 121 -5.60 -8.86 11.50
CA SER A 121 -4.27 -8.84 12.11
C SER A 121 -3.72 -7.43 12.31
N MET A 122 -4.03 -6.50 11.40
CA MET A 122 -3.58 -5.10 11.44
C MET A 122 -4.57 -4.21 10.67
N LEU A 123 -4.53 -2.90 10.95
CA LEU A 123 -5.30 -1.88 10.24
C LEU A 123 -4.37 -0.98 9.43
N GLU A 124 -4.60 -0.86 8.13
CA GLU A 124 -3.89 0.10 7.26
C GLU A 124 -4.76 1.35 7.07
N ILE A 125 -4.41 2.43 7.73
CA ILE A 125 -5.17 3.69 7.71
C ILE A 125 -4.81 4.48 6.44
N ASN A 126 -5.77 4.63 5.55
CA ASN A 126 -5.60 5.30 4.27
C ASN A 126 -5.93 6.79 4.36
N VAL A 127 -4.97 7.58 4.77
CA VAL A 127 -5.08 9.04 4.87
C VAL A 127 -4.80 9.76 3.54
N SER A 128 -4.63 9.02 2.45
CA SER A 128 -4.01 9.55 1.21
C SER A 128 -5.00 9.80 0.09
N CYS A 129 -6.33 9.82 0.33
CA CYS A 129 -7.28 9.91 -0.76
C CYS A 129 -7.42 11.35 -1.31
N PRO A 130 -6.85 11.67 -2.50
CA PRO A 130 -7.01 12.97 -3.12
C PRO A 130 -8.37 13.15 -3.78
N ASN A 131 -9.20 12.12 -3.85
CA ASN A 131 -10.39 12.06 -4.71
C ASN A 131 -11.71 12.28 -3.96
N VAL A 132 -11.69 12.78 -2.73
CA VAL A 132 -12.89 13.12 -1.96
C VAL A 132 -13.08 14.62 -2.03
N LYS A 133 -14.13 15.07 -2.75
CA LYS A 133 -14.34 16.47 -3.12
C LYS A 133 -14.88 17.37 -2.00
N GLU A 134 -15.45 16.84 -0.93
CA GLU A 134 -16.07 17.65 0.10
C GLU A 134 -15.65 17.21 1.51
N GLY A 135 -15.13 18.17 2.29
CA GLY A 135 -14.94 18.04 3.73
C GLY A 135 -13.77 17.18 4.20
N ALA A 136 -13.16 16.39 3.35
CA ALA A 136 -11.97 15.66 3.73
C ALA A 136 -10.80 16.64 3.87
N ILE A 137 -10.51 17.00 5.09
CA ILE A 137 -9.19 17.49 5.44
C ILE A 137 -8.22 16.48 4.81
N ALA A 138 -7.29 16.97 4.00
CA ALA A 138 -6.27 16.09 3.40
C ALA A 138 -5.32 15.64 4.51
N PHE A 139 -5.79 14.71 5.36
CA PHE A 139 -5.06 14.20 6.53
C PHE A 139 -3.62 13.80 6.20
N GLY A 140 -3.42 13.26 4.99
CA GLY A 140 -2.10 12.86 4.52
C GLY A 140 -1.28 13.96 3.84
N GLN A 141 -1.71 15.24 3.84
CA GLN A 141 -0.98 16.34 3.22
C GLN A 141 -0.36 17.32 4.22
N LYS A 142 -0.79 17.29 5.49
CA LYS A 142 -0.28 18.15 6.57
C LYS A 142 0.13 17.29 7.75
N ALA A 143 1.31 17.56 8.28
CA ALA A 143 1.87 16.80 9.43
C ALA A 143 0.96 16.88 10.66
N ASP A 144 0.44 18.06 10.99
CA ASP A 144 -0.45 18.25 12.14
C ASP A 144 -1.76 17.46 12.01
N ALA A 145 -2.34 17.42 10.79
CA ALA A 145 -3.57 16.66 10.57
C ALA A 145 -3.30 15.14 10.66
N LEU A 146 -2.16 14.68 10.16
CA LEU A 146 -1.74 13.29 10.29
C LEU A 146 -1.44 12.91 11.74
N TYR A 147 -0.78 13.79 12.49
CA TYR A 147 -0.53 13.66 13.92
C TYR A 147 -1.86 13.43 14.67
N ASN A 148 -2.82 14.35 14.51
CA ASN A 148 -4.09 14.31 15.23
C ASN A 148 -4.91 13.05 14.93
N ILE A 149 -5.04 12.66 13.65
CA ILE A 149 -5.78 11.44 13.29
C ILE A 149 -5.08 10.18 13.79
N THR A 150 -3.73 10.14 13.77
CA THR A 150 -2.99 9.00 14.29
C THR A 150 -3.23 8.83 15.79
N SER A 151 -3.14 9.92 16.55
CA SER A 151 -3.40 9.95 17.99
C SER A 151 -4.81 9.43 18.30
N GLU A 152 -5.81 9.97 17.62
CA GLU A 152 -7.20 9.56 17.84
C GLU A 152 -7.42 8.08 17.56
N LEU A 153 -6.94 7.59 16.41
CA LEU A 153 -7.13 6.19 16.05
C LEU A 153 -6.36 5.22 16.97
N LYS A 154 -5.21 5.63 17.50
CA LYS A 154 -4.48 4.82 18.48
C LYS A 154 -5.25 4.61 19.79
N ASN A 155 -6.08 5.58 20.18
CA ASN A 155 -6.92 5.46 21.36
C ASN A 155 -8.07 4.44 21.19
N HIS A 156 -8.51 4.19 19.95
CA HIS A 156 -9.66 3.34 19.65
C HIS A 156 -9.27 1.96 19.10
N ALA A 157 -8.08 1.83 18.47
CA ALA A 157 -7.68 0.59 17.83
C ALA A 157 -7.19 -0.47 18.81
N LYS A 158 -7.69 -1.70 18.66
CA LYS A 158 -7.18 -2.89 19.35
C LYS A 158 -6.04 -3.57 18.60
N GLN A 159 -6.05 -3.47 17.26
CA GLN A 159 -5.01 -4.02 16.39
C GLN A 159 -3.89 -2.99 16.14
N PRO A 160 -2.68 -3.44 15.78
CA PRO A 160 -1.61 -2.55 15.34
C PRO A 160 -2.02 -1.72 14.13
N ILE A 161 -1.64 -0.42 14.12
CA ILE A 161 -1.96 0.55 13.07
C ILE A 161 -0.78 0.76 12.13
N ILE A 162 -1.05 0.66 10.84
CA ILE A 162 -0.16 1.04 9.74
C ILE A 162 -0.67 2.36 9.15
N MET A 163 0.11 3.44 9.20
CA MET A 163 -0.28 4.68 8.51
C MET A 163 0.20 4.65 7.06
N LYS A 164 -0.75 4.72 6.10
CA LYS A 164 -0.43 4.74 4.67
C LYS A 164 -0.25 6.15 4.16
N LEU A 165 1.01 6.50 3.84
CA LEU A 165 1.40 7.85 3.50
C LEU A 165 1.18 8.18 2.01
N SER A 166 0.80 9.45 1.78
CA SER A 166 0.67 10.03 0.44
C SER A 166 2.03 10.44 -0.12
N PRO A 167 2.30 10.18 -1.41
CA PRO A 167 3.48 10.73 -2.08
C PRO A 167 3.32 12.20 -2.50
N ASN A 168 2.10 12.76 -2.42
CA ASN A 168 1.77 14.10 -2.89
C ASN A 168 2.05 15.15 -1.82
N VAL A 169 3.26 15.14 -1.28
CA VAL A 169 3.79 16.03 -0.24
C VAL A 169 5.20 16.46 -0.59
N THR A 170 5.64 17.57 -0.04
CA THR A 170 6.99 18.10 -0.28
C THR A 170 8.05 17.22 0.37
N ASP A 171 7.89 16.88 1.65
CA ASP A 171 8.77 15.97 2.38
C ASP A 171 7.96 14.88 3.10
N ILE A 172 8.08 13.66 2.60
CA ILE A 172 7.39 12.50 3.20
C ILE A 172 7.97 12.13 4.58
N THR A 173 9.17 12.63 4.91
CA THR A 173 9.78 12.35 6.22
C THR A 173 9.12 13.11 7.35
N GLU A 174 8.56 14.29 7.08
CA GLU A 174 7.76 15.04 8.04
C GLU A 174 6.49 14.27 8.37
N MET A 175 5.83 13.72 7.35
CA MET A 175 4.64 12.91 7.51
C MET A 175 4.93 11.62 8.31
N ALA A 176 6.05 10.96 8.00
CA ALA A 176 6.49 9.77 8.72
C ALA A 176 6.73 10.05 10.21
N LYS A 177 7.38 11.18 10.53
CA LYS A 177 7.61 11.61 11.92
C LYS A 177 6.32 11.91 12.68
N ALA A 178 5.38 12.61 12.03
CA ALA A 178 4.11 12.94 12.64
C ALA A 178 3.31 11.69 13.04
N ALA A 179 3.27 10.69 12.14
CA ALA A 179 2.63 9.42 12.44
C ALA A 179 3.37 8.62 13.52
N GLU A 180 4.71 8.61 13.49
CA GLU A 180 5.52 7.92 14.52
C GLU A 180 5.36 8.54 15.90
N ALA A 181 5.31 9.86 15.99
CA ALA A 181 5.21 10.59 17.26
C ALA A 181 3.95 10.20 18.04
N GLU A 182 2.85 9.89 17.35
CA GLU A 182 1.58 9.45 17.93
C GLU A 182 1.42 7.92 17.95
N GLY A 183 2.52 7.20 17.83
CA GLY A 183 2.54 5.76 18.09
C GLY A 183 1.98 4.90 16.98
N ALA A 184 2.03 5.34 15.70
CA ALA A 184 1.81 4.43 14.59
C ALA A 184 2.77 3.24 14.69
N ASP A 185 2.23 2.02 14.65
CA ASP A 185 3.02 0.80 14.82
C ASP A 185 3.85 0.49 13.57
N ALA A 186 3.41 0.99 12.42
CA ALA A 186 4.12 0.84 11.15
C ALA A 186 3.70 1.93 10.14
N LEU A 187 4.48 2.04 9.06
CA LEU A 187 4.17 2.90 7.91
C LEU A 187 4.09 2.09 6.63
N SER A 188 3.16 2.41 5.74
CA SER A 188 3.15 1.92 4.38
C SER A 188 3.31 3.06 3.36
N LEU A 189 4.15 2.84 2.35
CA LEU A 189 4.50 3.80 1.31
C LEU A 189 4.51 3.08 -0.04
N ILE A 190 4.01 3.70 -1.04
CA ILE A 190 3.30 4.98 -1.18
C ILE A 190 1.93 4.77 -1.83
N ASN A 191 1.00 5.72 -1.66
CA ASN A 191 -0.18 5.79 -2.51
C ASN A 191 0.23 6.29 -3.92
N THR A 192 -0.73 6.59 -4.78
CA THR A 192 -0.52 7.00 -6.16
C THR A 192 -0.12 8.48 -6.27
N ILE A 193 0.65 8.82 -7.31
CA ILE A 193 1.06 10.20 -7.60
C ILE A 193 -0.01 10.87 -8.44
N THR A 194 -0.42 12.07 -8.07
CA THR A 194 -1.43 12.82 -8.83
C THR A 194 -0.94 13.16 -10.23
N GLY A 195 -1.74 12.83 -11.24
CA GLY A 195 -1.46 13.08 -12.64
C GLY A 195 -2.71 13.43 -13.43
N MET A 196 -2.52 13.77 -14.71
CA MET A 196 -3.60 14.11 -15.66
C MET A 196 -3.27 13.54 -17.04
N LYS A 197 -4.32 13.15 -17.78
CA LYS A 197 -4.21 12.82 -19.21
C LYS A 197 -5.26 13.56 -20.00
N ILE A 198 -4.84 14.22 -21.09
CA ILE A 198 -5.70 14.89 -22.05
C ILE A 198 -5.64 14.12 -23.37
N ASP A 199 -6.80 13.76 -23.91
CA ASP A 199 -6.93 13.28 -25.28
C ASP A 199 -6.94 14.50 -26.22
N ILE A 200 -5.82 14.73 -26.90
CA ILE A 200 -5.61 15.89 -27.77
C ILE A 200 -6.50 15.84 -29.02
N HIS A 201 -6.85 14.65 -29.49
CA HIS A 201 -7.69 14.48 -30.69
C HIS A 201 -9.16 14.77 -30.36
N ARG A 202 -9.64 14.29 -29.21
CA ARG A 202 -10.99 14.53 -28.72
C ARG A 202 -11.13 15.84 -27.95
N ARG A 203 -10.03 16.50 -27.63
CA ARG A 203 -9.95 17.73 -26.81
C ARG A 203 -10.70 17.60 -25.48
N LYS A 204 -10.53 16.45 -24.82
CA LYS A 204 -11.21 16.11 -23.56
C LYS A 204 -10.24 15.47 -22.56
N PHE A 205 -10.59 15.53 -21.30
CA PHE A 205 -9.90 14.75 -20.28
C PHE A 205 -10.15 13.26 -20.49
N ALA A 206 -9.13 12.43 -20.29
CA ALA A 206 -9.23 10.99 -20.46
C ALA A 206 -10.07 10.31 -19.35
N ILE A 207 -10.16 10.96 -18.18
CA ILE A 207 -11.00 10.52 -17.05
C ILE A 207 -11.92 11.65 -16.61
N ALA A 208 -13.12 11.30 -16.13
CA ALA A 208 -14.17 12.25 -15.78
C ALA A 208 -13.75 13.21 -14.66
N ASN A 209 -12.93 12.73 -13.72
CA ASN A 209 -12.43 13.51 -12.57
C ASN A 209 -11.29 14.49 -12.96
N LYS A 210 -10.88 14.55 -14.25
CA LYS A 210 -9.77 15.34 -14.82
C LYS A 210 -8.39 14.87 -14.33
N THR A 211 -8.19 14.79 -13.02
CA THR A 211 -6.98 14.28 -12.38
C THR A 211 -7.24 12.91 -11.75
N GLY A 212 -6.19 12.10 -11.63
CA GLY A 212 -6.24 10.80 -10.99
C GLY A 212 -4.88 10.41 -10.42
N GLY A 213 -4.86 9.34 -9.65
CA GLY A 213 -3.64 8.76 -9.12
C GLY A 213 -2.92 7.93 -10.19
N MET A 214 -1.67 8.25 -10.47
CA MET A 214 -0.80 7.49 -11.34
C MET A 214 -0.13 6.34 -10.57
N SER A 215 -0.19 5.14 -11.13
CA SER A 215 0.50 3.95 -10.65
C SER A 215 1.22 3.25 -11.80
N GLY A 216 2.10 2.29 -11.48
CA GLY A 216 2.81 1.48 -12.46
C GLY A 216 4.33 1.70 -12.44
N PRO A 217 5.06 1.10 -13.40
CA PRO A 217 6.53 1.15 -13.45
C PRO A 217 7.13 2.55 -13.43
N ALA A 218 6.46 3.53 -14.05
CA ALA A 218 6.95 4.90 -14.15
C ALA A 218 7.15 5.60 -12.79
N ILE A 219 6.38 5.25 -11.77
CA ILE A 219 6.53 5.86 -10.43
C ILE A 219 7.51 5.12 -9.52
N LYS A 220 8.05 3.97 -9.95
CA LYS A 220 8.92 3.14 -9.11
C LYS A 220 10.16 3.90 -8.58
N PRO A 221 10.92 4.66 -9.38
CA PRO A 221 12.08 5.39 -8.85
C PRO A 221 11.72 6.40 -7.77
N ILE A 222 10.54 7.03 -7.90
CA ILE A 222 10.02 7.99 -6.92
C ILE A 222 9.63 7.24 -5.64
N ALA A 223 8.91 6.12 -5.77
CA ALA A 223 8.53 5.29 -4.64
C ALA A 223 9.75 4.80 -3.85
N VAL A 224 10.77 4.28 -4.53
CA VAL A 224 12.02 3.83 -3.90
C VAL A 224 12.70 4.96 -3.12
N ARG A 225 12.80 6.15 -3.71
CA ARG A 225 13.34 7.33 -3.03
C ARG A 225 12.53 7.68 -1.77
N MET A 226 11.20 7.70 -1.87
CA MET A 226 10.32 8.05 -0.76
C MET A 226 10.37 7.03 0.39
N VAL A 227 10.59 5.77 0.08
CA VAL A 227 10.80 4.72 1.09
C VAL A 227 12.16 4.87 1.77
N TYR A 228 13.20 5.15 0.97
CA TYR A 228 14.58 5.26 1.47
C TYR A 228 14.77 6.44 2.44
N HIS A 229 14.16 7.60 2.16
CA HIS A 229 14.35 8.81 2.95
C HIS A 229 13.95 8.68 4.42
N PRO A 230 12.74 8.24 4.78
CA PRO A 230 12.36 8.03 6.18
C PRO A 230 13.25 6.99 6.86
N HIS A 231 13.58 5.90 6.15
CA HIS A 231 14.41 4.83 6.70
C HIS A 231 15.84 5.30 6.99
N TYR A 232 16.49 5.96 6.06
CA TYR A 232 17.89 6.37 6.21
C TYR A 232 18.08 7.45 7.26
N ARG A 233 17.16 8.41 7.35
CA ARG A 233 17.26 9.51 8.34
C ARG A 233 16.91 9.09 9.76
N TYR A 234 16.03 8.09 9.94
CA TYR A 234 15.47 7.78 11.26
C TYR A 234 15.65 6.32 11.69
N GLY A 235 16.14 5.45 10.83
CA GLY A 235 16.58 4.10 11.18
C GLY A 235 15.50 3.12 11.65
N ARG A 236 14.22 3.44 11.52
CA ARG A 236 13.14 2.67 12.13
C ARG A 236 12.21 1.96 11.15
N TYR A 237 12.12 2.39 9.89
CA TYR A 237 11.13 1.85 8.96
C TYR A 237 11.73 1.51 7.60
N CYS A 238 11.42 0.34 7.08
CA CYS A 238 11.82 -0.09 5.75
C CYS A 238 10.63 -0.47 4.90
N HIS A 239 10.52 0.10 3.71
CA HIS A 239 9.50 -0.26 2.74
C HIS A 239 10.04 -0.41 1.35
N GLY A 240 9.47 -1.30 0.57
CA GLY A 240 9.76 -1.47 -0.84
C GLY A 240 8.57 -1.06 -1.72
N GLY A 241 8.83 -0.25 -2.77
CA GLY A 241 7.78 0.26 -3.65
C GLY A 241 6.93 -0.85 -4.29
N GLY A 242 5.63 -0.77 -4.13
CA GLY A 242 4.65 -1.68 -4.71
C GLY A 242 4.33 -2.92 -3.87
N CYS A 243 5.19 -3.34 -2.97
CA CYS A 243 4.92 -4.29 -1.89
C CYS A 243 5.26 -3.65 -0.56
N HIS A 244 4.41 -3.84 0.41
CA HIS A 244 4.63 -3.30 1.73
C HIS A 244 5.57 -4.23 2.50
N ARG A 245 6.80 -3.79 2.71
CA ARG A 245 7.70 -4.42 3.65
C ARG A 245 7.85 -3.51 4.85
N ILE A 246 7.33 -3.91 5.97
CA ILE A 246 7.31 -3.12 7.20
C ILE A 246 8.27 -3.79 8.18
N TYR A 247 9.29 -3.07 8.65
CA TYR A 247 10.18 -3.56 9.71
C TYR A 247 10.11 -2.62 10.90
N PRO A 248 9.64 -3.09 12.06
CA PRO A 248 9.82 -2.37 13.31
C PRO A 248 11.25 -2.62 13.82
N GLY A 249 11.92 -1.55 14.23
CA GLY A 249 13.21 -1.63 14.91
C GLY A 249 14.45 -1.52 14.03
N ARG A 250 15.61 -1.34 14.67
CA ARG A 250 16.91 -1.20 14.02
C ARG A 250 17.23 -2.39 13.15
N CYS A 251 17.24 -2.24 11.86
CA CYS A 251 17.87 -3.19 10.97
C CYS A 251 19.39 -3.08 11.14
N GLN A 252 19.95 -3.83 12.10
CA GLN A 252 21.40 -3.85 12.35
C GLN A 252 22.22 -4.32 11.12
N ARG A 253 21.58 -4.98 10.15
CA ARG A 253 22.22 -5.41 8.90
C ARG A 253 22.33 -4.31 7.84
N CYS A 254 21.34 -3.40 7.75
CA CYS A 254 21.43 -2.27 6.81
C CYS A 254 22.51 -1.25 7.22
N GLN A 255 22.92 -1.22 8.48
CA GLN A 255 23.99 -0.33 8.96
C GLN A 255 25.40 -0.80 8.55
N ARG A 256 25.59 -2.07 8.19
CA ARG A 256 26.92 -2.61 7.86
C ARG A 256 27.24 -2.72 6.37
N ARG A 257 26.23 -2.55 5.49
CA ARG A 257 26.45 -2.64 4.04
C ARG A 257 25.68 -1.55 3.31
N SER A 258 26.37 -0.48 3.03
CA SER A 258 25.85 0.71 2.36
C SER A 258 25.47 0.52 0.88
N HIS A 259 25.51 -0.69 0.33
CA HIS A 259 25.34 -0.94 -1.11
C HIS A 259 24.47 -2.14 -1.51
N GLU A 260 23.84 -2.84 -0.59
CA GLU A 260 22.95 -3.96 -0.98
C GLU A 260 21.48 -3.53 -0.97
N PHE A 261 20.98 -3.18 -2.15
CA PHE A 261 19.54 -3.12 -2.42
C PHE A 261 18.94 -4.52 -2.25
N CYS A 262 18.00 -4.67 -1.33
CA CYS A 262 17.11 -5.84 -1.36
C CYS A 262 16.32 -5.79 -2.67
N GLY A 263 16.62 -6.71 -3.58
CA GLY A 263 16.03 -6.74 -4.90
C GLY A 263 14.53 -7.02 -4.84
N SER A 264 13.77 -6.21 -5.56
CA SER A 264 12.38 -6.47 -5.87
C SER A 264 12.29 -7.45 -7.02
N LEU A 265 11.56 -8.56 -6.84
CA LEU A 265 11.20 -9.44 -7.95
C LEU A 265 9.97 -8.89 -8.65
N TYR A 266 10.10 -8.58 -9.93
CA TYR A 266 8.99 -8.35 -10.82
C TYR A 266 8.42 -9.68 -11.30
N TYR A 267 7.12 -9.84 -11.20
CA TYR A 267 6.44 -10.83 -12.00
C TYR A 267 6.42 -10.34 -13.45
N ARG A 268 6.98 -11.13 -14.36
CA ARG A 268 6.97 -10.85 -15.79
C ARG A 268 5.56 -11.05 -16.30
N GLU A 269 4.94 -10.03 -16.87
CA GLU A 269 3.68 -10.16 -17.59
C GLU A 269 3.85 -11.19 -18.71
N SER A 270 3.05 -12.23 -18.66
CA SER A 270 2.72 -12.99 -19.85
C SER A 270 1.79 -12.11 -20.70
N SER A 271 2.05 -12.02 -21.98
CA SER A 271 1.36 -11.24 -23.00
C SER A 271 -0.18 -11.34 -22.89
N GLY A 272 -0.80 -10.36 -22.25
CA GLY A 272 -2.26 -10.28 -22.10
C GLY A 272 -2.61 -9.47 -20.86
N GLY A 273 -2.60 -8.18 -21.01
CA GLY A 273 -2.99 -7.08 -20.14
C GLY A 273 -3.71 -7.40 -18.82
N HIS A 274 -3.02 -7.82 -17.77
CA HIS A 274 -3.59 -7.95 -16.43
C HIS A 274 -2.67 -7.41 -15.34
N ARG A 275 -3.32 -6.78 -14.38
CA ARG A 275 -2.95 -5.99 -13.22
C ARG A 275 -1.90 -6.68 -12.34
N GLY A 276 -0.77 -6.01 -12.10
CA GLY A 276 0.40 -6.58 -11.44
C GLY A 276 0.21 -6.92 -9.97
N LEU A 277 0.62 -8.14 -9.61
CA LEU A 277 0.94 -8.55 -8.26
C LEU A 277 2.42 -8.24 -8.02
N HIS A 278 2.76 -7.56 -6.94
CA HIS A 278 4.15 -7.25 -6.61
C HIS A 278 4.63 -8.13 -5.46
N ALA A 279 5.72 -8.86 -5.68
CA ALA A 279 6.30 -9.75 -4.70
C ALA A 279 7.76 -9.37 -4.37
N TYR A 280 8.17 -9.49 -3.10
CA TYR A 280 9.56 -9.37 -2.66
C TYR A 280 10.06 -10.67 -2.04
N LEU A 281 11.30 -11.04 -2.33
CA LEU A 281 11.99 -12.10 -1.62
C LEU A 281 13.07 -11.50 -0.70
N PRO A 282 13.23 -11.99 0.53
CA PRO A 282 14.33 -11.60 1.39
C PRO A 282 15.64 -12.20 0.85
N CYS A 283 16.72 -11.44 0.91
CA CYS A 283 18.06 -11.98 0.73
C CYS A 283 18.33 -13.01 1.82
N GLY A 284 18.61 -14.27 1.42
CA GLY A 284 18.88 -15.38 2.33
C GLY A 284 20.18 -15.22 3.10
N GLU A 285 20.23 -15.86 4.27
CA GLU A 285 21.39 -15.91 5.16
C GLU A 285 22.45 -16.93 4.73
N SER A 286 22.49 -17.39 3.53
CA SER A 286 23.50 -18.34 3.11
C SER A 286 24.16 -17.88 1.83
N ASP A 287 25.26 -17.19 1.91
CA ASP A 287 26.49 -17.63 1.28
C ASP A 287 27.63 -16.68 1.64
N ARG A 288 28.65 -17.25 2.27
CA ARG A 288 29.97 -16.62 2.41
C ARG A 288 30.79 -16.82 1.11
N SER A 289 30.13 -16.83 -0.04
CA SER A 289 30.80 -16.79 -1.32
C SER A 289 30.19 -15.70 -2.18
N ASP A 290 31.02 -14.73 -2.52
CA ASP A 290 30.77 -13.65 -3.42
C ASP A 290 30.17 -14.10 -4.74
N ARG A 291 28.87 -14.02 -4.89
CA ARG A 291 28.18 -13.90 -6.19
C ARG A 291 26.70 -13.66 -6.00
N CYS A 292 26.30 -12.43 -5.68
CA CYS A 292 25.05 -11.92 -6.19
C CYS A 292 25.21 -11.81 -7.71
N SER A 293 24.71 -12.78 -8.45
CA SER A 293 24.70 -12.71 -9.91
C SER A 293 23.79 -11.54 -10.32
N ALA A 294 24.43 -10.45 -10.66
CA ALA A 294 23.80 -9.37 -11.40
C ALA A 294 23.25 -9.96 -12.69
N VAL A 295 21.94 -10.00 -12.84
CA VAL A 295 21.29 -10.28 -14.12
C VAL A 295 21.71 -9.12 -15.04
N ARG A 296 22.70 -9.38 -15.90
CA ARG A 296 23.08 -8.46 -16.96
C ARG A 296 21.91 -8.33 -17.92
N TYR A 297 21.34 -7.15 -18.01
CA TYR A 297 20.54 -6.76 -19.17
C TYR A 297 21.47 -6.80 -20.39
N ARG A 298 21.20 -7.72 -21.30
CA ARG A 298 21.67 -7.56 -22.68
C ARG A 298 20.70 -6.59 -23.35
N GLU A 299 21.18 -5.38 -23.60
CA GLU A 299 20.61 -4.53 -24.64
C GLU A 299 20.75 -5.26 -25.98
N GLN A 300 19.66 -5.69 -26.55
CA GLN A 300 19.61 -5.98 -27.98
C GLN A 300 19.18 -4.68 -28.66
N ASN A 301 20.19 -3.96 -29.14
CA ASN A 301 20.02 -3.01 -30.23
C ASN A 301 19.46 -3.77 -31.44
N THR A 302 18.30 -3.38 -31.91
CA THR A 302 17.92 -3.57 -33.31
C THR A 302 17.14 -2.36 -33.78
N VAL A 303 17.76 -1.74 -34.76
CA VAL A 303 17.40 -0.74 -35.79
C VAL A 303 15.94 -0.29 -35.85
#